data_3bd8fa7814783dd566271befe28bfaea
#
_entry.id   3bd8fa7814783dd566271befe28bfaea
#
_cell.length_a   1.000
_cell.length_b   1.000
_cell.length_c   1.000
_cell.angle_alpha   90.00
_cell.angle_beta   90.00
_cell.angle_gamma   90.00
#
_symmetry.space_group_name_H-M   'P 1'
#
loop_
_entity.id
_entity.type
_entity.pdbx_description
1 polymer ?
#
loop_
_entity_poly.entity_id
_entity_poly.type
_entity_poly.pdbx_seq_one_letter_code
_entity_poly.pdbx_strand_id
1 'polypeptide(L)'
;MKITSFNPSIVTKDIEEVVGLFEALGFEKRHTPSGTGASGNAYTDCRMKDANGFYVDVAATSAAIPRDITSIRMNVDDFDAAYQLLTDHGFKPSNGTSATETDTSKGLLMVSPSGFGIVIVKHIRKED
;
A
#
# COMPACT_ATOMS: atom_id res chain seq x y z
N MET A 1 -18.97 4.48 1.79
CA MET A 1 -17.54 4.46 1.47
C MET A 1 -17.36 4.21 -0.02
N LYS A 2 -16.44 4.92 -0.61
CA LYS A 2 -16.21 4.84 -2.05
C LYS A 2 -14.76 4.46 -2.30
N ILE A 3 -14.55 3.48 -3.15
CA ILE A 3 -13.20 3.08 -3.58
C ILE A 3 -12.82 3.95 -4.75
N THR A 4 -11.67 4.61 -4.63
CA THR A 4 -11.22 5.54 -5.66
C THR A 4 -10.06 5.00 -6.49
N SER A 5 -9.39 3.95 -6.03
CA SER A 5 -8.45 3.20 -6.85
C SER A 5 -8.34 1.78 -6.29
N PHE A 6 -7.92 0.85 -7.16
CA PHE A 6 -7.93 -0.56 -6.81
C PHE A 6 -6.91 -1.25 -7.71
N ASN A 7 -5.84 -1.76 -7.13
CA ASN A 7 -4.76 -2.35 -7.93
C ASN A 7 -3.89 -3.27 -7.09
N PRO A 8 -3.12 -4.14 -7.74
CA PRO A 8 -2.19 -5.00 -6.99
C PRO A 8 -1.11 -4.19 -6.29
N SER A 9 -0.64 -4.73 -5.19
CA SER A 9 0.39 -4.09 -4.38
C SER A 9 1.32 -5.18 -3.84
N ILE A 10 2.61 -4.89 -3.85
CA ILE A 10 3.61 -5.81 -3.33
C ILE A 10 4.35 -5.11 -2.20
N VAL A 11 4.39 -5.74 -1.04
CA VAL A 11 5.18 -5.25 0.09
C VAL A 11 6.45 -6.08 0.15
N THR A 12 7.59 -5.44 0.09
CA THR A 12 8.86 -6.14 -0.06
C THR A 12 9.95 -5.48 0.76
N LYS A 13 10.97 -6.26 1.12
CA LYS A 13 12.17 -5.72 1.72
C LYS A 13 13.17 -5.27 0.69
N ASP A 14 12.96 -5.61 -0.58
CA ASP A 14 13.89 -5.29 -1.65
C ASP A 14 13.16 -4.60 -2.78
N ILE A 15 12.87 -3.31 -2.55
CA ILE A 15 12.05 -2.55 -3.49
C ILE A 15 12.72 -2.40 -4.85
N GLU A 16 14.04 -2.30 -4.88
CA GLU A 16 14.72 -2.10 -6.16
C GLU A 16 14.58 -3.30 -7.08
N GLU A 17 14.66 -4.48 -6.50
CA GLU A 17 14.50 -5.70 -7.25
C GLU A 17 13.11 -5.82 -7.85
N VAL A 18 12.10 -5.53 -7.04
CA VAL A 18 10.71 -5.65 -7.49
C VAL A 18 10.35 -4.57 -8.50
N VAL A 19 10.80 -3.34 -8.25
CA VAL A 19 10.59 -2.25 -9.21
C VAL A 19 11.28 -2.58 -10.54
N GLY A 20 12.49 -3.12 -10.49
CA GLY A 20 13.20 -3.52 -11.70
C GLY A 20 12.42 -4.56 -12.49
N LEU A 21 11.79 -5.50 -11.83
CA LEU A 21 10.96 -6.47 -12.51
C LEU A 21 9.81 -5.80 -13.26
N PHE A 22 9.10 -4.90 -12.59
CA PHE A 22 7.96 -4.26 -13.23
C PHE A 22 8.38 -3.31 -14.33
N GLU A 23 9.55 -2.67 -14.20
CA GLU A 23 10.08 -1.88 -15.29
C GLU A 23 10.37 -2.75 -16.52
N ALA A 24 10.91 -3.93 -16.29
CA ALA A 24 11.15 -4.87 -17.40
C ALA A 24 9.85 -5.32 -18.04
N LEU A 25 8.75 -5.34 -17.29
CA LEU A 25 7.44 -5.68 -17.82
C LEU A 25 6.76 -4.52 -18.55
N GLY A 26 7.33 -3.33 -18.50
CA GLY A 26 6.79 -2.19 -19.21
C GLY A 26 6.11 -1.14 -18.32
N PHE A 27 6.23 -1.27 -17.02
CA PHE A 27 5.69 -0.27 -16.11
C PHE A 27 6.71 0.84 -15.90
N GLU A 28 6.22 2.05 -15.68
CA GLU A 28 7.06 3.21 -15.40
C GLU A 28 6.69 3.79 -14.06
N LYS A 29 7.68 4.26 -13.32
CA LYS A 29 7.42 4.93 -12.06
C LYS A 29 6.64 6.20 -12.31
N ARG A 30 5.53 6.37 -11.59
CA ARG A 30 4.71 7.55 -11.74
C ARG A 30 4.87 8.49 -10.56
N HIS A 31 4.99 7.95 -9.38
CA HIS A 31 5.08 8.76 -8.19
C HIS A 31 5.84 7.97 -7.15
N THR A 32 6.90 8.53 -6.69
CA THR A 32 7.71 7.93 -5.64
C THR A 32 7.81 8.96 -4.54
N PRO A 33 6.86 9.00 -3.63
CA PRO A 33 6.99 9.92 -2.52
C PRO A 33 8.21 9.47 -1.75
N SER A 34 9.24 10.25 -1.86
CA SER A 34 10.41 10.01 -1.08
C SER A 34 10.05 10.49 0.29
N GLY A 35 9.52 9.69 1.07
CA GLY A 35 9.23 10.17 2.35
C GLY A 35 9.97 9.36 3.33
N THR A 36 10.73 9.98 4.11
CA THR A 36 10.99 9.44 5.38
C THR A 36 9.70 9.55 6.11
N GLY A 37 9.17 8.46 6.53
CA GLY A 37 8.03 8.50 7.40
C GLY A 37 8.35 9.30 8.63
N ALA A 38 7.32 9.75 9.30
CA ALA A 38 7.47 10.54 10.49
C ALA A 38 8.30 9.86 11.57
N SER A 39 8.41 8.55 11.52
CA SER A 39 9.20 7.80 12.46
C SER A 39 10.69 7.79 12.11
N GLY A 40 11.06 8.43 11.01
CA GLY A 40 12.43 8.37 10.55
C GLY A 40 12.78 7.11 9.81
N ASN A 41 11.88 6.15 9.72
CA ASN A 41 12.12 4.97 8.94
C ASN A 41 11.87 5.29 7.48
N ALA A 42 12.78 4.87 6.64
CA ALA A 42 12.61 5.05 5.22
C ALA A 42 11.39 4.26 4.79
N TYR A 43 10.40 4.95 4.31
CA TYR A 43 9.21 4.34 3.79
C TYR A 43 9.06 4.80 2.35
N THR A 44 9.16 3.88 1.44
CA THR A 44 9.07 4.19 0.02
C THR A 44 7.93 3.41 -0.57
N ASP A 45 7.08 4.13 -1.27
CA ASP A 45 5.95 3.53 -1.96
C ASP A 45 6.06 3.98 -3.41
N CYS A 46 6.31 3.04 -4.31
CA CYS A 46 6.52 3.35 -5.70
C CYS A 46 5.28 2.94 -6.48
N ARG A 47 4.56 3.94 -7.00
CA ARG A 47 3.41 3.66 -7.85
C ARG A 47 3.88 3.59 -9.29
N MET A 48 3.49 2.53 -9.98
CA MET A 48 3.92 2.30 -11.35
C MET A 48 2.72 2.10 -12.26
N LYS A 49 2.88 2.47 -13.52
CA LYS A 49 1.79 2.43 -14.48
C LYS A 49 2.33 1.99 -15.83
N ASP A 50 1.62 1.11 -16.50
CA ASP A 50 2.02 0.69 -17.83
C ASP A 50 1.31 1.51 -18.91
N ALA A 51 1.61 1.23 -20.19
CA ALA A 51 1.07 2.00 -21.30
C ALA A 51 -0.44 1.84 -21.45
N ASN A 52 -1.01 0.78 -20.91
CA ASN A 52 -2.44 0.53 -21.00
C ASN A 52 -3.21 1.06 -19.81
N GLY A 53 -2.54 1.68 -18.86
CA GLY A 53 -3.20 2.27 -17.72
C GLY A 53 -3.33 1.37 -16.52
N PHE A 54 -2.67 0.23 -16.50
CA PHE A 54 -2.67 -0.64 -15.33
C PHE A 54 -1.67 -0.14 -14.30
N TYR A 55 -2.04 -0.26 -13.03
CA TYR A 55 -1.21 0.20 -11.94
C TYR A 55 -0.74 -0.96 -11.09
N VAL A 56 0.45 -0.83 -10.53
CA VAL A 56 0.94 -1.66 -9.44
C VAL A 56 1.65 -0.76 -8.45
N ASP A 57 1.50 -1.05 -7.18
CA ASP A 57 2.22 -0.33 -6.13
C ASP A 57 3.24 -1.28 -5.51
N VAL A 58 4.45 -0.78 -5.30
CA VAL A 58 5.51 -1.54 -4.64
C VAL A 58 5.92 -0.75 -3.41
N ALA A 59 5.75 -1.34 -2.26
CA ALA A 59 6.04 -0.65 -0.99
C ALA A 59 7.18 -1.35 -0.28
N ALA A 60 8.16 -0.57 0.14
CA ALA A 60 9.26 -1.10 0.93
C ALA A 60 8.83 -1.19 2.39
N THR A 61 9.34 -2.19 3.07
CA THR A 61 9.13 -2.30 4.50
C THR A 61 10.43 -2.63 5.19
N SER A 62 10.63 -2.06 6.37
CA SER A 62 11.74 -2.44 7.24
C SER A 62 11.32 -3.51 8.23
N ALA A 63 10.05 -3.88 8.23
CA ALA A 63 9.57 -4.93 9.12
C ALA A 63 10.17 -6.28 8.74
N ALA A 64 10.34 -7.13 9.71
CA ALA A 64 10.84 -8.48 9.46
C ALA A 64 9.69 -9.30 8.90
N ILE A 65 9.69 -9.48 7.60
CA ILE A 65 8.70 -10.33 6.95
C ILE A 65 9.43 -11.55 6.35
N PRO A 66 8.83 -12.72 6.41
CA PRO A 66 9.50 -13.92 5.89
C PRO A 66 9.57 -13.94 4.38
N ARG A 67 8.71 -13.22 3.71
CA ARG A 67 8.67 -13.18 2.26
C ARG A 67 7.88 -11.94 1.84
N ASP A 68 7.93 -11.62 0.56
CA ASP A 68 7.12 -10.53 0.03
C ASP A 68 5.64 -10.85 0.22
N ILE A 69 4.87 -9.80 0.43
CA ILE A 69 3.42 -9.92 0.63
C ILE A 69 2.74 -9.35 -0.59
N THR A 70 1.92 -10.18 -1.23
CA THR A 70 1.07 -9.73 -2.31
C THR A 70 -0.27 -9.30 -1.72
N SER A 71 -0.69 -8.12 -2.07
CA SER A 71 -1.91 -7.56 -1.53
C SER A 71 -2.65 -6.78 -2.60
N ILE A 72 -3.82 -6.30 -2.23
CA ILE A 72 -4.60 -5.40 -3.09
C ILE A 72 -4.58 -4.05 -2.40
N ARG A 73 -4.24 -3.02 -3.15
CA ARG A 73 -4.30 -1.66 -2.60
C ARG A 73 -5.59 -1.01 -3.02
N MET A 74 -6.31 -0.46 -2.04
CA MET A 74 -7.52 0.30 -2.28
C MET A 74 -7.36 1.68 -1.69
N ASN A 75 -7.56 2.70 -2.51
CA ASN A 75 -7.73 4.04 -1.98
C ASN A 75 -9.22 4.23 -1.71
N VAL A 76 -9.55 4.77 -0.55
CA VAL A 76 -10.93 4.93 -0.13
C VAL A 76 -11.14 6.35 0.37
N ASP A 77 -12.38 6.80 0.35
CA ASP A 77 -12.72 8.13 0.84
C ASP A 77 -13.06 8.12 2.33
N ASP A 78 -13.24 6.95 2.92
CA ASP A 78 -13.59 6.82 4.34
C ASP A 78 -12.80 5.66 4.93
N PHE A 79 -11.68 5.98 5.56
CA PHE A 79 -10.78 4.97 6.10
C PHE A 79 -11.47 4.16 7.20
N ASP A 80 -12.18 4.82 8.10
CA ASP A 80 -12.77 4.13 9.24
C ASP A 80 -13.86 3.16 8.78
N ALA A 81 -14.64 3.54 7.78
CA ALA A 81 -15.65 2.63 7.23
C ALA A 81 -15.00 1.42 6.58
N ALA A 82 -13.91 1.61 5.85
CA ALA A 82 -13.20 0.49 5.24
C ALA A 82 -12.61 -0.43 6.31
N TYR A 83 -12.00 0.17 7.33
CA TYR A 83 -11.41 -0.58 8.43
C TYR A 83 -12.47 -1.43 9.13
N GLN A 84 -13.61 -0.84 9.41
CA GLN A 84 -14.69 -1.54 10.10
C GLN A 84 -15.24 -2.68 9.23
N LEU A 85 -15.42 -2.43 7.96
CA LEU A 85 -15.93 -3.45 7.05
C LEU A 85 -14.98 -4.64 6.99
N LEU A 86 -13.69 -4.39 6.85
CA LEU A 86 -12.72 -5.46 6.80
C LEU A 86 -12.65 -6.20 8.13
N THR A 87 -12.70 -5.48 9.24
CA THR A 87 -12.70 -6.09 10.56
C THR A 87 -13.92 -7.00 10.72
N ASP A 88 -15.08 -6.57 10.24
CA ASP A 88 -16.29 -7.37 10.31
C ASP A 88 -16.17 -8.66 9.50
N HIS A 89 -15.31 -8.67 8.51
CA HIS A 89 -15.06 -9.86 7.70
C HIS A 89 -13.84 -10.65 8.18
N GLY A 90 -13.34 -10.35 9.36
CA GLY A 90 -12.29 -11.13 10.00
C GLY A 90 -10.86 -10.68 9.68
N PHE A 91 -10.69 -9.59 8.96
CA PHE A 91 -9.35 -9.05 8.71
C PHE A 91 -8.79 -8.44 9.97
N LYS A 92 -7.47 -8.51 10.09
CA LYS A 92 -6.73 -7.92 11.20
C LYS A 92 -5.55 -7.14 10.68
N PRO A 93 -5.15 -6.06 11.37
CA PRO A 93 -3.92 -5.37 10.99
C PRO A 93 -2.74 -6.32 11.00
N SER A 94 -1.88 -6.18 10.01
CA SER A 94 -0.69 -7.00 9.91
C SER A 94 0.20 -6.76 11.13
N ASN A 95 0.58 -7.84 11.79
CA ASN A 95 1.49 -7.79 12.95
C ASN A 95 0.98 -6.91 14.08
N GLY A 96 -0.34 -6.73 14.19
CA GLY A 96 -0.89 -5.91 15.25
C GLY A 96 -0.52 -4.43 15.13
N THR A 97 -0.17 -3.98 13.94
CA THR A 97 0.31 -2.61 13.76
C THR A 97 -0.85 -1.63 13.70
N SER A 98 -0.52 -0.38 13.94
CA SER A 98 -1.46 0.70 13.72
C SER A 98 -1.29 1.24 12.31
N ALA A 99 -2.22 2.06 11.90
CA ALA A 99 -2.15 2.71 10.60
C ALA A 99 -0.90 3.60 10.53
N THR A 100 -0.30 3.64 9.37
CA THR A 100 0.79 4.55 9.08
C THR A 100 0.21 5.85 8.55
N GLU A 101 0.56 6.95 9.19
CA GLU A 101 0.07 8.25 8.77
C GLU A 101 1.23 9.11 8.32
N THR A 102 1.03 9.78 7.20
CA THR A 102 1.92 10.81 6.74
C THR A 102 1.13 12.12 6.69
N ASP A 103 1.75 13.18 6.21
CA ASP A 103 1.04 14.46 6.09
C ASP A 103 -0.12 14.37 5.12
N THR A 104 -0.09 13.45 4.19
CA THR A 104 -1.06 13.41 3.09
C THR A 104 -1.86 12.13 3.01
N SER A 105 -1.54 11.13 3.81
CA SER A 105 -2.25 9.88 3.69
C SER A 105 -2.23 9.08 4.97
N LYS A 106 -3.15 8.15 5.05
CA LYS A 106 -3.24 7.19 6.14
C LYS A 106 -3.39 5.83 5.48
N GLY A 107 -2.55 4.88 5.87
CA GLY A 107 -2.55 3.57 5.24
C GLY A 107 -2.36 2.45 6.24
N LEU A 108 -2.90 1.29 5.93
CA LEU A 108 -2.80 0.13 6.80
C LEU A 108 -2.93 -1.15 5.99
N LEU A 109 -2.01 -2.07 6.19
CA LEU A 109 -2.13 -3.42 5.63
C LEU A 109 -2.93 -4.27 6.58
N MET A 110 -4.00 -4.86 6.08
CA MET A 110 -4.84 -5.78 6.83
C MET A 110 -4.78 -7.15 6.18
N VAL A 111 -4.82 -8.19 6.99
CA VAL A 111 -4.66 -9.55 6.51
C VAL A 111 -5.94 -10.31 6.78
N SER A 112 -6.40 -11.04 5.76
CA SER A 112 -7.64 -11.83 5.85
C SER A 112 -7.44 -13.07 6.70
N PRO A 113 -8.55 -13.70 7.13
CA PRO A 113 -8.42 -14.99 7.83
C PRO A 113 -7.71 -16.05 7.03
N SER A 114 -7.77 -15.98 5.70
CA SER A 114 -7.11 -16.96 4.83
C SER A 114 -5.72 -16.53 4.40
N GLY A 115 -5.29 -15.30 4.71
CA GLY A 115 -3.90 -14.91 4.56
C GLY A 115 -3.58 -13.88 3.50
N PHE A 116 -4.54 -13.45 2.66
CA PHE A 116 -4.20 -12.42 1.70
C PHE A 116 -4.35 -11.02 2.32
N GLY A 117 -3.70 -10.05 1.72
CA GLY A 117 -3.65 -8.71 2.27
C GLY A 117 -4.44 -7.70 1.47
N ILE A 118 -5.00 -6.72 2.17
CA ILE A 118 -5.56 -5.52 1.56
C ILE A 118 -4.93 -4.32 2.25
N VAL A 119 -4.38 -3.42 1.46
CA VAL A 119 -3.85 -2.15 1.97
C VAL A 119 -4.93 -1.10 1.73
N ILE A 120 -5.48 -0.56 2.81
CA ILE A 120 -6.44 0.53 2.69
C ILE A 120 -5.71 1.84 2.88
N VAL A 121 -5.98 2.78 2.00
CA VAL A 121 -5.29 4.07 2.01
C VAL A 121 -6.33 5.18 1.83
N LYS A 122 -6.18 6.22 2.62
CA LYS A 122 -6.96 7.43 2.42
C LYS A 122 -6.01 8.60 2.33
N HIS A 123 -6.19 9.43 1.31
CA HIS A 123 -5.47 10.69 1.22
C HIS A 123 -6.19 11.70 2.10
N ILE A 124 -5.53 12.16 3.13
CA ILE A 124 -6.14 13.04 4.11
C ILE A 124 -5.95 14.50 3.79
N ARG A 125 -5.08 14.86 2.81
CA ARG A 125 -4.88 16.21 2.43
C ARG A 125 -5.52 16.46 1.11
N LYS A 126 -6.28 17.47 1.07
CA LYS A 126 -6.87 17.79 -0.14
C LYS A 126 -6.08 18.66 -0.94
N GLU A 127 -5.87 19.00 -1.20
CA GLU A 127 -5.28 19.80 -1.74
C GLU A 127 -5.49 20.66 -1.80
N ASP A 128 -5.45 21.03 -1.68
CA ASP A 128 -5.50 21.90 -1.77
C ASP A 128 -5.26 22.40 -2.20
#